data_29ec5bb7d907b68866ea97264f46dbfc
#
_entry.id   29ec5bb7d907b68866ea97264f46dbfc
#
_cell.length_a   1.000
_cell.length_b   1.000
_cell.length_c   1.000
_cell.angle_alpha   90.00
_cell.angle_beta   90.00
_cell.angle_gamma   90.00
#
_symmetry.space_group_name_H-M   'P 1'
#
loop_
_entity.id
_entity.type
_entity.pdbx_description
1 polymer ?
#
loop_
_entity_poly.entity_id
_entity_poly.type
_entity_poly.pdbx_seq_one_letter_code
_entity_poly.pdbx_strand_id
1 'polypeptide(L)'
;MSLPKIRNMRRRLIALVLGGPLSSLVCGAAALIVGEVLQARSETAWVGVLELFGVYSVFIGVISFRPFRVGPYAGDGMLLRALIRSRDDAKQLIAIYALGILHDQNPDGVSWNDRWTRVAYEGTLAPQYYRDLASYFRAPDADSAAAFLEKCLQGSAFLSPADRDNLIAEVVEFASSKRSDASLAQRWLERINSPQNISLLTQARMYVAFEIARDQPENALRHWQAGLELIVQSPKSPAAERYESFWRSWREQVIQRFDPNIQTASKPEEALANVM
;
A
#
# COMPACT_ATOMS: atom_id res chain seq x y z
N MET A 1 -13.54 3.28 18.07
CA MET A 1 -13.47 2.04 17.27
C MET A 1 -12.62 1.01 17.99
N SER A 2 -13.17 -0.15 18.40
CA SER A 2 -12.40 -1.20 19.09
C SER A 2 -11.53 -1.90 18.04
N LEU A 3 -10.21 -1.84 18.20
CA LEU A 3 -9.27 -2.62 17.41
C LEU A 3 -9.67 -4.10 17.39
N PRO A 4 -9.64 -4.77 16.24
CA PRO A 4 -9.91 -6.20 16.17
C PRO A 4 -9.03 -6.91 17.18
N LYS A 5 -9.61 -7.87 17.92
CA LYS A 5 -9.00 -8.55 19.06
C LYS A 5 -7.54 -8.92 18.80
N ILE A 6 -6.62 -8.06 19.24
CA ILE A 6 -5.15 -8.18 19.06
C ILE A 6 -4.61 -9.43 19.75
N ARG A 7 -5.39 -10.01 20.65
CA ARG A 7 -5.00 -11.16 21.50
C ARG A 7 -4.41 -12.34 20.73
N ASN A 8 -4.80 -12.54 19.48
CA ASN A 8 -4.29 -13.64 18.64
C ASN A 8 -3.40 -13.17 17.47
N MET A 9 -3.13 -11.86 17.32
CA MET A 9 -2.46 -11.34 16.14
C MET A 9 -1.01 -11.82 16.05
N ARG A 10 -0.30 -11.88 17.17
CA ARG A 10 1.06 -12.45 17.21
C ARG A 10 1.10 -13.89 16.69
N ARG A 11 0.16 -14.74 17.13
CA ARG A 11 0.08 -16.13 16.67
C ARG A 11 -0.25 -16.23 15.18
N ARG A 12 -1.16 -15.38 14.70
CA ARG A 12 -1.52 -15.31 13.28
C ARG A 12 -0.34 -14.83 12.42
N LEU A 13 0.41 -13.84 12.89
CA LEU A 13 1.62 -13.37 12.20
C LEU A 13 2.72 -14.43 12.19
N ILE A 14 2.91 -15.16 13.28
CA ILE A 14 3.85 -16.29 13.32
C ILE A 14 3.42 -17.35 12.30
N ALA A 15 2.14 -17.71 12.25
CA ALA A 15 1.63 -18.69 11.28
C ALA A 15 1.78 -18.20 9.84
N LEU A 16 1.53 -16.91 9.58
CA LEU A 16 1.70 -16.30 8.27
C LEU A 16 3.17 -16.34 7.81
N VAL A 17 4.09 -15.91 8.67
CA VAL A 17 5.53 -15.88 8.37
C VAL A 17 6.10 -17.28 8.22
N LEU A 18 5.61 -18.25 9.00
CA LEU A 18 6.03 -19.66 8.87
C LEU A 18 5.44 -20.33 7.63
N GLY A 19 4.28 -19.87 7.15
CA GLY A 19 3.55 -20.51 6.05
C GLY A 19 4.39 -20.64 4.78
N GLY A 20 5.11 -19.58 4.39
CA GLY A 20 6.00 -19.59 3.22
C GLY A 20 7.13 -20.63 3.32
N PRO A 21 8.03 -20.51 4.30
CA PRO A 21 9.12 -21.45 4.49
C PRO A 21 8.67 -22.91 4.68
N LEU A 22 7.63 -23.14 5.50
CA LEU A 22 7.11 -24.49 5.75
C LEU A 22 6.47 -25.11 4.50
N SER A 23 5.69 -24.35 3.73
CA SER A 23 5.12 -24.85 2.48
C SER A 23 6.22 -25.21 1.48
N SER A 24 7.27 -24.43 1.36
CA SER A 24 8.41 -24.73 0.50
C SER A 24 9.12 -26.03 0.94
N LEU A 25 9.31 -26.23 2.25
CA LEU A 25 9.91 -27.46 2.76
C LEU A 25 9.02 -28.68 2.50
N VAL A 26 7.72 -28.58 2.79
CA VAL A 26 6.77 -29.69 2.59
C VAL A 26 6.62 -30.03 1.11
N CYS A 27 6.42 -29.03 0.25
CA CYS A 27 6.32 -29.25 -1.20
C CYS A 27 7.63 -29.80 -1.79
N GLY A 28 8.77 -29.27 -1.33
CA GLY A 28 10.08 -29.76 -1.77
C GLY A 28 10.34 -31.22 -1.36
N ALA A 29 10.06 -31.56 -0.11
CA ALA A 29 10.19 -32.94 0.37
C ALA A 29 9.23 -33.90 -0.37
N ALA A 30 7.98 -33.48 -0.58
CA ALA A 30 7.01 -34.26 -1.34
C ALA A 30 7.48 -34.52 -2.79
N ALA A 31 8.02 -33.49 -3.45
CA ALA A 31 8.53 -33.62 -4.82
C ALA A 31 9.72 -34.60 -4.90
N LEU A 32 10.65 -34.53 -3.95
CA LEU A 32 11.77 -35.49 -3.87
C LEU A 32 11.28 -36.94 -3.67
N ILE A 33 10.33 -37.14 -2.73
CA ILE A 33 9.77 -38.48 -2.48
C ILE A 33 9.07 -39.01 -3.72
N VAL A 34 8.27 -38.19 -4.41
CA VAL A 34 7.60 -38.62 -5.65
C VAL A 34 8.61 -38.92 -6.75
N GLY A 35 9.67 -38.10 -6.87
CA GLY A 35 10.77 -38.35 -7.81
C GLY A 35 11.41 -39.71 -7.61
N GLU A 36 11.76 -40.07 -6.39
CA GLU A 36 12.31 -41.38 -6.02
C GLU A 36 11.35 -42.54 -6.37
N VAL A 37 10.06 -42.38 -6.08
CA VAL A 37 9.04 -43.41 -6.40
C VAL A 37 8.90 -43.59 -7.91
N LEU A 38 8.91 -42.53 -8.70
CA LEU A 38 8.84 -42.63 -10.17
C LEU A 38 10.10 -43.22 -10.75
N GLN A 39 11.26 -42.88 -10.23
CA GLN A 39 12.54 -43.49 -10.63
C GLN A 39 12.54 -44.99 -10.40
N ALA A 40 12.06 -45.44 -9.23
CA ALA A 40 11.94 -46.86 -8.91
C ALA A 40 10.98 -47.64 -9.84
N ARG A 41 10.03 -46.93 -10.49
CA ARG A 41 9.09 -47.46 -11.49
C ARG A 41 9.59 -47.35 -12.94
N SER A 42 10.81 -46.88 -13.15
CA SER A 42 11.40 -46.61 -14.47
C SER A 42 10.67 -45.51 -15.28
N GLU A 43 9.89 -44.65 -14.63
CA GLU A 43 9.22 -43.53 -15.23
C GLU A 43 10.13 -42.29 -15.14
N THR A 44 11.08 -42.15 -16.05
CA THR A 44 12.19 -41.18 -15.94
C THR A 44 11.85 -39.76 -16.43
N ALA A 45 10.78 -39.57 -17.22
CA ALA A 45 10.51 -38.29 -17.90
C ALA A 45 10.37 -37.08 -16.97
N TRP A 46 9.81 -37.26 -15.76
CA TRP A 46 9.55 -36.16 -14.80
C TRP A 46 10.48 -36.14 -13.59
N VAL A 47 11.30 -37.18 -13.41
CA VAL A 47 12.17 -37.33 -12.23
C VAL A 47 13.08 -36.13 -12.06
N GLY A 48 13.83 -35.76 -13.10
CA GLY A 48 14.77 -34.61 -13.02
C GLY A 48 14.10 -33.29 -12.70
N VAL A 49 12.89 -33.06 -13.19
CA VAL A 49 12.11 -31.84 -12.91
C VAL A 49 11.68 -31.82 -11.42
N LEU A 50 11.19 -32.95 -10.91
CA LEU A 50 10.76 -33.06 -9.51
C LEU A 50 11.93 -32.95 -8.54
N GLU A 51 13.07 -33.57 -8.85
CA GLU A 51 14.29 -33.46 -8.05
C GLU A 51 14.78 -32.01 -7.99
N LEU A 52 14.90 -31.34 -9.15
CA LEU A 52 15.32 -29.97 -9.24
C LEU A 52 14.37 -29.06 -8.44
N PHE A 53 13.07 -29.18 -8.66
CA PHE A 53 12.05 -28.44 -7.92
C PHE A 53 12.14 -28.74 -6.41
N GLY A 54 12.29 -29.99 -6.04
CA GLY A 54 12.39 -30.43 -4.64
C GLY A 54 13.60 -29.82 -3.94
N VAL A 55 14.79 -29.92 -4.55
CA VAL A 55 16.03 -29.34 -4.01
C VAL A 55 15.93 -27.83 -3.85
N TYR A 56 15.48 -27.11 -4.90
CA TYR A 56 15.31 -25.64 -4.82
C TYR A 56 14.28 -25.23 -3.77
N SER A 57 13.15 -25.93 -3.66
CA SER A 57 12.13 -25.62 -2.68
C SER A 57 12.61 -25.84 -1.25
N VAL A 58 13.33 -26.93 -0.99
CA VAL A 58 13.95 -27.19 0.33
C VAL A 58 15.00 -26.12 0.62
N PHE A 59 15.85 -25.77 -0.33
CA PHE A 59 16.88 -24.76 -0.17
C PHE A 59 16.28 -23.38 0.16
N ILE A 60 15.24 -22.94 -0.58
CA ILE A 60 14.51 -21.69 -0.32
C ILE A 60 13.87 -21.76 1.08
N GLY A 61 13.21 -22.85 1.43
CA GLY A 61 12.59 -23.03 2.74
C GLY A 61 13.61 -22.89 3.88
N VAL A 62 14.77 -23.51 3.78
CA VAL A 62 15.85 -23.43 4.78
C VAL A 62 16.44 -22.01 4.86
N ILE A 63 16.74 -21.38 3.72
CA ILE A 63 17.31 -20.04 3.70
C ILE A 63 16.33 -19.02 4.28
N SER A 64 15.03 -19.17 4.03
CA SER A 64 14.00 -18.26 4.55
C SER A 64 13.94 -18.20 6.08
N PHE A 65 14.43 -19.24 6.78
CA PHE A 65 14.57 -19.21 8.24
C PHE A 65 15.78 -18.41 8.74
N ARG A 66 16.73 -18.08 7.87
CA ARG A 66 17.87 -17.26 8.29
C ARG A 66 17.43 -15.81 8.53
N PRO A 67 17.84 -15.20 9.66
CA PRO A 67 17.59 -13.79 9.90
C PRO A 67 18.51 -12.95 9.01
N PHE A 68 18.00 -12.47 7.87
CA PHE A 68 18.72 -11.57 6.99
C PHE A 68 17.88 -10.33 6.69
N ARG A 69 18.55 -9.29 6.23
CA ARG A 69 17.94 -8.04 5.77
C ARG A 69 18.51 -7.69 4.39
N VAL A 70 17.64 -7.33 3.46
CA VAL A 70 18.02 -6.85 2.14
C VAL A 70 17.47 -5.43 2.00
N GLY A 71 18.36 -4.45 2.14
CA GLY A 71 17.94 -3.04 2.16
C GLY A 71 16.91 -2.78 3.28
N PRO A 72 15.74 -2.23 2.95
CA PRO A 72 14.68 -1.95 3.92
C PRO A 72 13.88 -3.18 4.34
N TYR A 73 14.02 -4.31 3.64
CA TYR A 73 13.17 -5.49 3.81
C TYR A 73 13.80 -6.51 4.75
N ALA A 74 13.01 -6.95 5.72
CA ALA A 74 13.37 -8.04 6.63
C ALA A 74 12.88 -9.37 6.05
N GLY A 75 13.75 -10.36 5.94
CA GLY A 75 13.37 -11.73 5.57
C GLY A 75 12.55 -12.42 6.65
N ASP A 76 11.85 -13.50 6.28
CA ASP A 76 10.93 -14.23 7.16
C ASP A 76 11.60 -14.69 8.47
N GLY A 77 12.83 -15.14 8.40
CA GLY A 77 13.59 -15.54 9.58
C GLY A 77 13.85 -14.40 10.56
N MET A 78 14.05 -13.18 10.08
CA MET A 78 14.19 -11.99 10.91
C MET A 78 12.86 -11.60 11.56
N LEU A 79 11.76 -11.62 10.78
CA LEU A 79 10.41 -11.35 11.29
C LEU A 79 9.99 -12.39 12.33
N LEU A 80 10.28 -13.67 12.08
CA LEU A 80 10.01 -14.76 13.00
C LEU A 80 10.80 -14.59 14.31
N ARG A 81 12.09 -14.27 14.21
CA ARG A 81 12.93 -13.98 15.38
C ARG A 81 12.38 -12.83 16.20
N ALA A 82 11.98 -11.73 15.56
CA ALA A 82 11.37 -10.58 16.18
C ALA A 82 10.07 -10.97 16.90
N LEU A 83 9.19 -11.74 16.24
CA LEU A 83 7.93 -12.20 16.83
C LEU A 83 8.11 -13.14 18.02
N ILE A 84 9.19 -13.97 18.04
CA ILE A 84 9.40 -14.96 19.09
C ILE A 84 10.22 -14.41 20.26
N ARG A 85 11.31 -13.69 19.99
CA ARG A 85 12.32 -13.32 20.98
C ARG A 85 12.17 -11.92 21.57
N SER A 86 11.67 -10.96 20.77
CA SER A 86 11.57 -9.57 21.20
C SER A 86 10.10 -9.17 21.39
N ARG A 87 9.78 -8.71 22.61
CA ARG A 87 8.42 -8.22 22.89
C ARG A 87 8.14 -6.89 22.18
N ASP A 88 9.13 -6.04 22.04
CA ASP A 88 8.95 -4.71 21.44
C ASP A 88 8.95 -4.78 19.93
N ASP A 89 9.82 -5.58 19.32
CA ASP A 89 9.78 -5.86 17.87
C ASP A 89 8.47 -6.55 17.48
N ALA A 90 7.97 -7.48 18.32
CA ALA A 90 6.67 -8.11 18.07
C ALA A 90 5.51 -7.09 18.14
N LYS A 91 5.55 -6.15 19.09
CA LYS A 91 4.57 -5.06 19.15
C LYS A 91 4.65 -4.16 17.92
N GLN A 92 5.87 -3.85 17.47
CA GLN A 92 6.09 -3.05 16.27
C GLN A 92 5.51 -3.72 15.03
N LEU A 93 5.81 -4.99 14.78
CA LEU A 93 5.25 -5.75 13.66
C LEU A 93 3.72 -5.80 13.72
N ILE A 94 3.15 -6.06 14.90
CA ILE A 94 1.69 -6.04 15.09
C ILE A 94 1.12 -4.66 14.75
N ALA A 95 1.79 -3.58 15.14
CA ALA A 95 1.36 -2.23 14.84
C ALA A 95 1.43 -1.93 13.33
N ILE A 96 2.51 -2.33 12.64
CA ILE A 96 2.65 -2.17 11.18
C ILE A 96 1.50 -2.88 10.44
N TYR A 97 1.23 -4.15 10.76
CA TYR A 97 0.15 -4.90 10.13
C TYR A 97 -1.24 -4.35 10.49
N ALA A 98 -1.43 -3.89 11.75
CA ALA A 98 -2.68 -3.25 12.15
C ALA A 98 -2.94 -1.94 11.40
N LEU A 99 -1.89 -1.15 11.16
CA LEU A 99 -1.99 0.08 10.37
C LEU A 99 -2.24 -0.21 8.89
N GLY A 100 -1.65 -1.27 8.31
CA GLY A 100 -1.99 -1.72 6.96
C GLY A 100 -3.48 -2.02 6.83
N ILE A 101 -4.05 -2.81 7.75
CA ILE A 101 -5.49 -3.11 7.77
C ILE A 101 -6.32 -1.83 7.96
N LEU A 102 -5.86 -0.90 8.82
CA LEU A 102 -6.55 0.37 9.04
C LEU A 102 -6.43 1.30 7.84
N HIS A 103 -5.31 1.28 7.13
CA HIS A 103 -5.14 2.03 5.89
C HIS A 103 -6.14 1.56 4.83
N ASP A 104 -6.30 0.27 4.65
CA ASP A 104 -7.32 -0.29 3.75
C ASP A 104 -8.75 0.09 4.17
N GLN A 105 -8.98 0.32 5.47
CA GLN A 105 -10.27 0.72 6.00
C GLN A 105 -10.49 2.23 6.06
N ASN A 106 -9.42 3.02 6.08
CA ASN A 106 -9.47 4.46 6.30
C ASN A 106 -8.21 5.14 5.72
N PRO A 107 -8.19 5.35 4.41
CA PRO A 107 -7.00 5.80 3.67
C PRO A 107 -6.58 7.25 3.98
N ASP A 108 -7.48 8.08 4.50
CA ASP A 108 -7.21 9.47 4.84
C ASP A 108 -6.30 9.65 6.07
N GLY A 109 -5.97 8.57 6.77
CA GLY A 109 -5.06 8.57 7.91
C GLY A 109 -5.54 9.34 9.15
N VAL A 110 -6.60 10.15 9.03
CA VAL A 110 -7.09 11.06 10.09
C VAL A 110 -7.53 10.31 11.34
N SER A 111 -7.99 9.09 11.22
CA SER A 111 -8.47 8.26 12.34
C SER A 111 -7.42 7.29 12.89
N TRP A 112 -6.18 7.36 12.43
CA TRP A 112 -5.13 6.47 12.94
C TRP A 112 -4.77 6.84 14.38
N ASN A 113 -4.75 5.83 15.24
CA ASN A 113 -4.36 6.02 16.63
C ASN A 113 -2.87 6.36 16.72
N ASP A 114 -2.53 7.53 17.24
CA ASP A 114 -1.15 8.03 17.37
C ASP A 114 -0.20 7.05 18.07
N ARG A 115 -0.70 6.32 19.06
CA ARG A 115 0.08 5.32 19.77
C ARG A 115 0.53 4.18 18.84
N TRP A 116 -0.36 3.69 17.97
CA TRP A 116 -0.04 2.62 17.03
C TRP A 116 0.91 3.09 15.94
N THR A 117 0.67 4.29 15.42
CA THR A 117 1.54 4.91 14.43
C THR A 117 2.95 5.10 15.00
N ARG A 118 3.06 5.60 16.23
CA ARG A 118 4.36 5.75 16.90
C ARG A 118 5.06 4.41 17.06
N VAL A 119 4.38 3.39 17.61
CA VAL A 119 4.97 2.05 17.80
C VAL A 119 5.39 1.43 16.47
N ALA A 120 4.59 1.59 15.40
CA ALA A 120 4.91 1.03 14.09
C ALA A 120 6.15 1.66 13.46
N TYR A 121 6.28 2.98 13.55
CA TYR A 121 7.24 3.74 12.76
C TYR A 121 8.48 4.22 13.54
N GLU A 122 8.45 4.26 14.86
CA GLU A 122 9.63 4.61 15.69
C GLU A 122 10.53 3.41 16.00
N GLY A 123 10.12 2.19 15.69
CA GLY A 123 10.89 0.98 15.97
C GLY A 123 11.93 0.65 14.91
N THR A 124 12.84 -0.25 15.25
CA THR A 124 14.00 -0.63 14.43
C THR A 124 13.66 -1.46 13.19
N LEU A 125 12.48 -2.09 13.16
CA LEU A 125 12.05 -2.97 12.07
C LEU A 125 11.44 -2.22 10.90
N ALA A 126 10.86 -1.03 11.14
CA ALA A 126 10.33 -0.20 10.06
C ALA A 126 11.47 0.51 9.34
N PRO A 127 11.52 0.48 8.01
CA PRO A 127 12.40 1.35 7.25
C PRO A 127 12.13 2.82 7.59
N GLN A 128 13.18 3.65 7.61
CA GLN A 128 13.06 5.09 7.86
C GLN A 128 12.05 5.73 6.90
N TYR A 129 12.05 5.26 5.65
CA TYR A 129 11.12 5.68 4.62
C TYR A 129 9.63 5.64 5.07
N TYR A 130 9.19 4.53 5.69
CA TYR A 130 7.80 4.43 6.14
C TYR A 130 7.47 5.38 7.29
N ARG A 131 8.46 5.69 8.15
CA ARG A 131 8.30 6.70 9.21
C ARG A 131 8.11 8.09 8.62
N ASP A 132 8.94 8.43 7.66
CA ASP A 132 8.90 9.74 7.00
C ASP A 132 7.62 9.89 6.17
N LEU A 133 7.18 8.83 5.48
CA LEU A 133 5.91 8.81 4.74
C LEU A 133 4.70 8.95 5.67
N ALA A 134 4.67 8.26 6.80
CA ALA A 134 3.61 8.42 7.79
C ALA A 134 3.60 9.82 8.41
N SER A 135 4.78 10.42 8.60
CA SER A 135 4.89 11.80 9.07
C SER A 135 4.41 12.80 8.02
N TYR A 136 4.64 12.50 6.73
CA TYR A 136 4.09 13.28 5.63
C TYR A 136 2.56 13.31 5.64
N PHE A 137 1.90 12.15 5.74
CA PHE A 137 0.43 12.09 5.76
C PHE A 137 -0.20 12.79 6.98
N ARG A 138 0.57 13.03 8.02
CA ARG A 138 0.13 13.65 9.29
C ARG A 138 0.65 15.05 9.48
N ALA A 139 1.39 15.57 8.52
CA ALA A 139 1.95 16.89 8.61
C ALA A 139 0.84 17.97 8.74
N PRO A 140 0.95 18.87 9.71
CA PRO A 140 -0.08 19.86 9.97
C PRO A 140 -0.15 20.96 8.88
N ASP A 141 0.92 21.14 8.15
CA ASP A 141 1.08 22.18 7.13
C ASP A 141 1.91 21.69 5.94
N ALA A 142 1.88 22.45 4.85
CA ALA A 142 2.55 22.10 3.60
C ALA A 142 4.08 22.10 3.71
N ASP A 143 4.67 22.91 4.59
CA ASP A 143 6.12 22.97 4.72
C ASP A 143 6.66 21.77 5.47
N SER A 144 6.00 21.39 6.57
CA SER A 144 6.29 20.12 7.27
C SER A 144 6.12 18.92 6.36
N ALA A 145 5.05 18.88 5.56
CA ALA A 145 4.81 17.82 4.59
C ALA A 145 5.94 17.74 3.54
N ALA A 146 6.35 18.88 2.99
CA ALA A 146 7.47 18.95 2.03
C ALA A 146 8.77 18.39 2.63
N ALA A 147 9.10 18.76 3.87
CA ALA A 147 10.30 18.28 4.55
C ALA A 147 10.30 16.75 4.75
N PHE A 148 9.15 16.15 5.03
CA PHE A 148 9.02 14.69 5.15
C PHE A 148 9.12 13.99 3.79
N LEU A 149 8.49 14.53 2.74
CA LEU A 149 8.63 14.00 1.38
C LEU A 149 10.07 14.05 0.89
N GLU A 150 10.80 15.12 1.18
CA GLU A 150 12.22 15.21 0.84
C GLU A 150 13.04 14.09 1.50
N LYS A 151 12.81 13.81 2.78
CA LYS A 151 13.44 12.67 3.46
C LYS A 151 13.07 11.34 2.82
N CYS A 152 11.82 11.14 2.44
CA CYS A 152 11.39 9.95 1.71
C CYS A 152 12.15 9.81 0.39
N LEU A 153 12.30 10.90 -0.36
CA LEU A 153 13.04 10.91 -1.63
C LEU A 153 14.53 10.61 -1.45
N GLN A 154 15.16 11.14 -0.41
CA GLN A 154 16.57 10.81 -0.08
C GLN A 154 16.73 9.32 0.23
N GLY A 155 15.75 8.69 0.90
CA GLY A 155 15.71 7.25 1.16
C GLY A 155 15.30 6.39 -0.04
N SER A 156 14.86 6.98 -1.14
CA SER A 156 14.24 6.26 -2.27
C SER A 156 15.20 5.38 -3.09
N ALA A 157 16.50 5.58 -2.96
CA ALA A 157 17.50 4.75 -3.63
C ALA A 157 17.43 3.25 -3.28
N PHE A 158 16.85 2.92 -2.12
CA PHE A 158 16.69 1.56 -1.63
C PHE A 158 15.29 0.97 -1.90
N LEU A 159 14.40 1.73 -2.54
CA LEU A 159 13.05 1.29 -2.87
C LEU A 159 13.05 0.45 -4.14
N SER A 160 12.06 -0.45 -4.23
CA SER A 160 11.75 -1.09 -5.50
C SER A 160 11.33 -0.04 -6.54
N PRO A 161 11.47 -0.31 -7.85
CA PRO A 161 10.97 0.60 -8.88
C PRO A 161 9.49 0.96 -8.69
N ALA A 162 8.65 0.00 -8.29
CA ALA A 162 7.24 0.22 -8.03
C ALA A 162 6.98 1.14 -6.82
N ASP A 163 7.68 0.91 -5.70
CA ASP A 163 7.55 1.76 -4.52
C ASP A 163 8.05 3.18 -4.79
N ARG A 164 9.09 3.30 -5.61
CA ARG A 164 9.62 4.60 -6.04
C ARG A 164 8.63 5.36 -6.91
N ASP A 165 8.01 4.70 -7.88
CA ASP A 165 7.00 5.32 -8.75
C ASP A 165 5.76 5.74 -7.94
N ASN A 166 5.33 4.94 -6.96
CA ASN A 166 4.28 5.32 -6.02
C ASN A 166 4.66 6.55 -5.15
N LEU A 167 5.91 6.62 -4.67
CA LEU A 167 6.38 7.81 -3.96
C LEU A 167 6.36 9.05 -4.85
N ILE A 168 6.79 8.92 -6.10
CA ILE A 168 6.76 10.04 -7.05
C ILE A 168 5.31 10.49 -7.29
N ALA A 169 4.36 9.56 -7.38
CA ALA A 169 2.94 9.90 -7.51
C ALA A 169 2.44 10.74 -6.31
N GLU A 170 2.85 10.41 -5.07
CA GLU A 170 2.54 11.23 -3.89
C GLU A 170 3.17 12.64 -3.98
N VAL A 171 4.39 12.75 -4.52
CA VAL A 171 5.05 14.06 -4.73
C VAL A 171 4.31 14.89 -5.78
N VAL A 172 3.85 14.29 -6.88
CA VAL A 172 3.03 14.95 -7.90
C VAL A 172 1.73 15.47 -7.29
N GLU A 173 1.05 14.63 -6.52
CA GLU A 173 -0.18 15.00 -5.85
C GLU A 173 0.05 16.13 -4.84
N PHE A 174 1.10 16.07 -4.05
CA PHE A 174 1.46 17.13 -3.10
C PHE A 174 1.75 18.46 -3.81
N ALA A 175 2.57 18.45 -4.86
CA ALA A 175 2.90 19.63 -5.64
C ALA A 175 1.63 20.29 -6.24
N SER A 176 0.71 19.44 -6.73
CA SER A 176 -0.55 19.88 -7.34
C SER A 176 -1.54 20.41 -6.32
N SER A 177 -1.82 19.65 -5.25
CA SER A 177 -2.92 19.93 -4.31
C SER A 177 -2.53 20.88 -3.20
N LYS A 178 -1.32 20.78 -2.64
CA LYS A 178 -0.87 21.58 -1.50
C LYS A 178 -0.07 22.81 -1.89
N ARG A 179 0.67 22.74 -2.98
CA ARG A 179 1.48 23.86 -3.49
C ARG A 179 0.83 24.59 -4.66
N SER A 180 -0.17 23.99 -5.31
CA SER A 180 -0.79 24.49 -6.55
C SER A 180 0.26 24.80 -7.64
N ASP A 181 1.35 24.04 -7.68
CA ASP A 181 2.47 24.21 -8.59
C ASP A 181 2.46 23.12 -9.67
N ALA A 182 1.72 23.40 -10.75
CA ALA A 182 1.61 22.52 -11.90
C ALA A 182 2.97 22.26 -12.58
N SER A 183 3.88 23.22 -12.57
CA SER A 183 5.19 23.08 -13.19
C SER A 183 6.08 22.13 -12.42
N LEU A 184 6.05 22.20 -11.09
CA LEU A 184 6.75 21.24 -10.23
C LEU A 184 6.15 19.85 -10.38
N ALA A 185 4.83 19.76 -10.37
CA ALA A 185 4.11 18.48 -10.55
C ALA A 185 4.47 17.83 -11.90
N GLN A 186 4.51 18.59 -12.98
CA GLN A 186 4.92 18.09 -14.30
C GLN A 186 6.33 17.52 -14.30
N ARG A 187 7.30 18.24 -13.72
CA ARG A 187 8.70 17.75 -13.63
C ARG A 187 8.82 16.44 -12.85
N TRP A 188 7.97 16.23 -11.85
CA TRP A 188 7.94 14.97 -11.11
C TRP A 188 7.21 13.87 -11.87
N LEU A 189 6.12 14.18 -12.54
CA LEU A 189 5.37 13.25 -13.37
C LEU A 189 6.25 12.60 -14.46
N GLU A 190 7.13 13.39 -15.07
CA GLU A 190 8.10 12.93 -16.09
C GLU A 190 9.16 11.97 -15.55
N ARG A 191 9.29 11.84 -14.22
CA ARG A 191 10.22 10.89 -13.57
C ARG A 191 9.61 9.54 -13.26
N ILE A 192 8.32 9.35 -13.49
CA ILE A 192 7.67 8.05 -13.37
C ILE A 192 8.15 7.18 -14.52
N ASN A 193 8.89 6.10 -14.19
CA ASN A 193 9.45 5.22 -15.21
C ASN A 193 8.44 4.19 -15.72
N SER A 194 7.56 3.72 -14.87
CA SER A 194 6.63 2.62 -15.16
C SER A 194 5.26 2.89 -14.54
N PRO A 195 4.40 3.70 -15.19
CA PRO A 195 3.07 4.03 -14.67
C PRO A 195 2.23 2.80 -14.31
N GLN A 196 2.43 1.68 -15.00
CA GLN A 196 1.74 0.41 -14.73
C GLN A 196 2.05 -0.17 -13.34
N ASN A 197 3.11 0.29 -12.67
CA ASN A 197 3.44 -0.11 -11.30
C ASN A 197 2.64 0.66 -10.24
N ILE A 198 2.01 1.75 -10.64
CA ILE A 198 1.18 2.58 -9.75
C ILE A 198 -0.25 2.05 -9.81
N SER A 199 -0.90 1.89 -8.66
CA SER A 199 -2.30 1.45 -8.66
C SER A 199 -3.17 2.40 -9.48
N LEU A 200 -4.15 1.87 -10.22
CA LEU A 200 -5.04 2.69 -11.05
C LEU A 200 -5.76 3.78 -10.24
N LEU A 201 -6.10 3.48 -9.00
CA LEU A 201 -6.73 4.46 -8.11
C LEU A 201 -5.75 5.58 -7.69
N THR A 202 -4.50 5.25 -7.40
CA THR A 202 -3.44 6.25 -7.13
C THR A 202 -3.19 7.11 -8.35
N GLN A 203 -3.15 6.51 -9.55
CA GLN A 203 -3.02 7.27 -10.80
C GLN A 203 -4.19 8.24 -10.98
N ALA A 204 -5.44 7.77 -10.82
CA ALA A 204 -6.61 8.62 -10.94
C ALA A 204 -6.55 9.80 -9.97
N ARG A 205 -6.19 9.56 -8.69
CA ARG A 205 -6.04 10.60 -7.66
C ARG A 205 -4.97 11.63 -8.03
N MET A 206 -3.80 11.15 -8.43
CA MET A 206 -2.68 11.98 -8.88
C MET A 206 -3.07 12.87 -10.06
N TYR A 207 -3.69 12.29 -11.09
CA TYR A 207 -4.09 13.05 -12.28
C TYR A 207 -5.23 14.03 -12.00
N VAL A 208 -6.21 13.69 -11.14
CA VAL A 208 -7.23 14.66 -10.73
C VAL A 208 -6.57 15.90 -10.09
N ALA A 209 -5.66 15.70 -9.14
CA ALA A 209 -4.94 16.80 -8.50
C ALA A 209 -4.11 17.61 -9.51
N PHE A 210 -3.43 16.93 -10.41
CA PHE A 210 -2.57 17.55 -11.42
C PHE A 210 -3.38 18.40 -12.42
N GLU A 211 -4.49 17.89 -12.93
CA GLU A 211 -5.32 18.62 -13.88
C GLU A 211 -6.04 19.82 -13.22
N ILE A 212 -6.37 19.72 -11.92
CA ILE A 212 -6.86 20.86 -11.15
C ILE A 212 -5.79 21.96 -11.06
N ALA A 213 -4.53 21.58 -10.80
CA ALA A 213 -3.44 22.56 -10.72
C ALA A 213 -3.15 23.23 -12.06
N ARG A 214 -3.49 22.58 -13.19
CA ARG A 214 -3.37 23.10 -14.56
C ARG A 214 -4.59 23.91 -15.02
N ASP A 215 -5.59 24.04 -14.18
CA ASP A 215 -6.87 24.66 -14.53
C ASP A 215 -7.61 23.95 -15.68
N GLN A 216 -7.58 22.61 -15.64
CA GLN A 216 -8.21 21.73 -16.65
C GLN A 216 -9.35 20.90 -16.03
N PRO A 217 -10.52 21.52 -15.74
CA PRO A 217 -11.61 20.87 -14.99
C PRO A 217 -12.19 19.65 -15.69
N GLU A 218 -12.30 19.68 -17.01
CA GLU A 218 -12.86 18.56 -17.79
C GLU A 218 -11.98 17.29 -17.68
N ASN A 219 -10.66 17.48 -17.76
CA ASN A 219 -9.72 16.39 -17.61
C ASN A 219 -9.73 15.86 -16.18
N ALA A 220 -9.76 16.75 -15.18
CA ALA A 220 -9.88 16.37 -13.77
C ALA A 220 -11.13 15.53 -13.51
N LEU A 221 -12.30 15.94 -14.03
CA LEU A 221 -13.53 15.19 -13.90
C LEU A 221 -13.49 13.82 -14.61
N ARG A 222 -12.83 13.72 -15.76
CA ARG A 222 -12.63 12.44 -16.46
C ARG A 222 -11.83 11.46 -15.63
N HIS A 223 -10.70 11.91 -15.06
CA HIS A 223 -9.89 11.08 -14.17
C HIS A 223 -10.61 10.74 -12.87
N TRP A 224 -11.40 11.67 -12.34
CA TRP A 224 -12.23 11.43 -11.18
C TRP A 224 -13.28 10.33 -11.45
N GLN A 225 -13.96 10.40 -12.60
CA GLN A 225 -14.93 9.39 -12.98
C GLN A 225 -14.30 8.00 -13.14
N ALA A 226 -13.16 7.92 -13.81
CA ALA A 226 -12.40 6.67 -13.93
C ALA A 226 -12.04 6.07 -12.55
N GLY A 227 -11.62 6.90 -11.61
CA GLY A 227 -11.35 6.47 -10.24
C GLY A 227 -12.60 5.97 -9.51
N LEU A 228 -13.74 6.64 -9.68
CA LEU A 228 -15.02 6.21 -9.11
C LEU A 228 -15.46 4.84 -9.66
N GLU A 229 -15.32 4.62 -10.96
CA GLU A 229 -15.67 3.35 -11.60
C GLU A 229 -14.82 2.19 -11.02
N LEU A 230 -13.52 2.41 -10.81
CA LEU A 230 -12.65 1.44 -10.15
C LEU A 230 -13.11 1.09 -8.74
N ILE A 231 -13.54 2.09 -7.96
CA ILE A 231 -14.03 1.89 -6.59
C ILE A 231 -15.35 1.09 -6.61
N VAL A 232 -16.28 1.46 -7.50
CA VAL A 232 -17.60 0.80 -7.61
C VAL A 232 -17.47 -0.66 -8.08
N GLN A 233 -16.49 -0.94 -8.94
CA GLN A 233 -16.20 -2.31 -9.41
C GLN A 233 -15.45 -3.15 -8.39
N SER A 234 -14.88 -2.54 -7.36
CA SER A 234 -14.19 -3.26 -6.29
C SER A 234 -15.16 -4.10 -5.46
N PRO A 235 -14.73 -5.23 -4.88
CA PRO A 235 -15.58 -6.03 -4.01
C PRO A 235 -16.16 -5.17 -2.88
N LYS A 236 -17.49 -5.28 -2.66
CA LYS A 236 -18.16 -4.51 -1.61
C LYS A 236 -17.55 -4.83 -0.25
N SER A 237 -16.99 -3.82 0.38
CA SER A 237 -16.42 -3.89 1.70
C SER A 237 -16.67 -2.55 2.42
N PRO A 238 -16.64 -2.51 3.75
CA PRO A 238 -16.74 -1.23 4.48
C PRO A 238 -15.64 -0.23 4.10
N ALA A 239 -14.51 -0.72 3.58
CA ALA A 239 -13.43 0.11 3.04
C ALA A 239 -13.83 0.72 1.70
N ALA A 240 -14.35 -0.08 0.77
CA ALA A 240 -14.79 0.40 -0.54
C ALA A 240 -15.88 1.47 -0.42
N GLU A 241 -16.85 1.28 0.48
CA GLU A 241 -17.93 2.25 0.73
C GLU A 241 -17.40 3.60 1.25
N ARG A 242 -16.38 3.57 2.13
CA ARG A 242 -15.76 4.80 2.64
C ARG A 242 -14.91 5.49 1.57
N TYR A 243 -14.17 4.73 0.77
CA TYR A 243 -13.45 5.26 -0.36
C TYR A 243 -14.39 5.93 -1.36
N GLU A 244 -15.53 5.32 -1.62
CA GLU A 244 -16.55 5.89 -2.49
C GLU A 244 -17.10 7.21 -1.91
N SER A 245 -17.40 7.23 -0.62
CA SER A 245 -17.87 8.44 0.06
C SER A 245 -16.83 9.57 0.01
N PHE A 246 -15.57 9.27 0.33
CA PHE A 246 -14.46 10.21 0.22
C PHE A 246 -14.29 10.73 -1.21
N TRP A 247 -14.32 9.83 -2.20
CA TRP A 247 -14.15 10.18 -3.60
C TRP A 247 -15.29 11.06 -4.11
N ARG A 248 -16.51 10.81 -3.66
CA ARG A 248 -17.68 11.65 -3.99
C ARG A 248 -17.59 13.04 -3.36
N SER A 249 -17.17 13.14 -2.10
CA SER A 249 -16.97 14.44 -1.43
C SER A 249 -15.88 15.29 -2.11
N TRP A 250 -14.85 14.65 -2.64
CA TRP A 250 -13.78 15.33 -3.37
C TRP A 250 -14.29 15.93 -4.69
N ARG A 251 -15.26 15.28 -5.37
CA ARG A 251 -15.91 15.85 -6.55
C ARG A 251 -16.51 17.24 -6.27
N GLU A 252 -17.19 17.39 -5.16
CA GLU A 252 -17.80 18.67 -4.78
C GLU A 252 -16.75 19.75 -4.62
N GLN A 253 -15.62 19.44 -3.97
CA GLN A 253 -14.51 20.38 -3.83
C GLN A 253 -13.91 20.78 -5.17
N VAL A 254 -13.77 19.82 -6.11
CA VAL A 254 -13.28 20.07 -7.47
C VAL A 254 -14.24 21.00 -8.22
N ILE A 255 -15.53 20.70 -8.19
CA ILE A 255 -16.56 21.48 -8.88
C ILE A 255 -16.65 22.91 -8.29
N GLN A 256 -16.66 23.04 -6.96
CA GLN A 256 -16.72 24.33 -6.28
C GLN A 256 -15.56 25.25 -6.64
N ARG A 257 -14.38 24.68 -6.90
CA ARG A 257 -13.20 25.48 -7.29
C ARG A 257 -13.34 26.11 -8.68
N PHE A 258 -14.01 25.40 -9.62
CA PHE A 258 -14.10 25.83 -11.00
C PHE A 258 -15.39 26.57 -11.36
N ASP A 259 -16.48 26.33 -10.65
CA ASP A 259 -17.75 27.02 -10.89
C ASP A 259 -18.49 27.31 -9.58
N PRO A 260 -18.23 28.49 -9.00
CA PRO A 260 -18.93 28.94 -7.80
C PRO A 260 -20.45 29.12 -8.01
N ASN A 261 -20.95 29.18 -9.25
CA ASN A 261 -22.38 29.34 -9.52
C ASN A 261 -23.14 28.00 -9.51
N ILE A 262 -22.46 26.87 -9.63
CA ILE A 262 -23.08 25.53 -9.42
C ILE A 262 -23.46 25.31 -7.94
N GLN A 263 -22.92 26.10 -7.01
CA GLN A 263 -23.26 26.03 -5.58
C GLN A 263 -24.76 26.25 -5.29
N THR A 264 -25.49 26.91 -6.17
CA THR A 264 -26.91 27.24 -5.96
C THR A 264 -27.87 26.17 -6.48
N ALA A 265 -27.41 25.26 -7.34
CA ALA A 265 -28.29 24.29 -8.02
C ALA A 265 -28.38 22.90 -7.35
N SER A 266 -27.57 22.59 -6.33
CA SER A 266 -27.52 21.26 -5.71
C SER A 266 -27.95 21.20 -4.26
N LYS A 267 -29.08 21.83 -3.89
CA LYS A 267 -29.84 21.37 -2.74
C LYS A 267 -30.72 20.20 -3.18
N PRO A 268 -30.44 18.96 -2.76
CA PRO A 268 -31.20 17.78 -3.19
C PRO A 268 -32.67 17.79 -2.71
N GLU A 269 -33.06 18.72 -1.87
CA GLU A 269 -34.44 18.81 -1.35
C GLU A 269 -35.45 19.48 -2.29
N GLU A 270 -35.01 20.34 -3.25
CA GLU A 270 -35.95 20.99 -4.15
C GLU A 270 -36.25 20.20 -5.43
N ALA A 271 -35.41 19.25 -5.80
CA ALA A 271 -35.64 18.39 -6.97
C ALA A 271 -36.71 17.34 -6.75
N LEU A 272 -37.02 16.95 -5.51
CA LEU A 272 -38.07 15.98 -5.16
C LEU A 272 -39.44 16.63 -4.97
N ALA A 273 -39.53 17.93 -4.73
CA ALA A 273 -40.79 18.64 -4.56
C ALA A 273 -41.52 18.99 -5.87
N ASN A 274 -40.85 18.91 -6.99
CA ASN A 274 -41.45 19.24 -8.32
C ASN A 274 -41.87 18.02 -9.13
N VAL A 275 -41.84 16.81 -8.57
CA VAL A 275 -42.25 15.54 -9.22
C VAL A 275 -43.45 14.90 -8.48
N MET A 276 -44.01 15.55 -7.49
CA MET A 276 -45.31 15.23 -6.91
C MET A 276 -46.33 16.29 -7.31
#